data_6c996e4d94a08dbdb0bc81007cc7c4fd
#
_entry.id   6c996e4d94a08dbdb0bc81007cc7c4fd
#
_cell.length_a   1.000
_cell.length_b   1.000
_cell.length_c   1.000
_cell.angle_alpha   90.00
_cell.angle_beta   90.00
_cell.angle_gamma   90.00
#
_symmetry.space_group_name_H-M   'P 1'
#
loop_
_entity.id
_entity.type
_entity.pdbx_description
1 polymer ?
#
loop_
_entity_poly.entity_id
_entity_poly.type
_entity_poly.pdbx_seq_one_letter_code
_entity_poly.pdbx_strand_id
1 'polypeptide(L)'
;GQSRLWALPAIVISIAARIYWSERSTPWQYTKLILLAHLANIPISYGLIYGIGWLPAMGAVGAGVGTSIALWLGVFLQLVLLFRRTLRYVDFRCQFSAENWLLLLRFTWPPMLQQLVFALHLAVFLWLLSQLGSSAMAASFAVLNVGLLLVLPAIGLGQAALSLVGSAMAKKDKTRAIGWSKLIMRTGIL
;
A
#
# COMPACT_ATOMS: atom_id res chain seq x y z
N GLY A 1 10.04 15.07 8.92
CA GLY A 1 9.70 15.01 7.47
C GLY A 1 10.72 14.26 6.64
N GLN A 2 11.99 14.65 6.67
CA GLN A 2 13.04 14.12 5.78
C GLN A 2 13.32 12.62 5.97
N SER A 3 13.27 12.11 7.18
CA SER A 3 13.49 10.67 7.47
C SER A 3 12.50 9.73 6.75
N ARG A 4 11.30 10.20 6.40
CA ARG A 4 10.32 9.43 5.64
C ARG A 4 10.57 9.40 4.13
N LEU A 5 11.36 10.33 3.59
CA LEU A 5 11.70 10.34 2.17
C LEU A 5 12.53 9.11 1.79
N TRP A 6 13.38 8.63 2.69
CA TRP A 6 14.15 7.39 2.50
C TRP A 6 13.29 6.13 2.42
N ALA A 7 12.02 6.19 2.85
CA ALA A 7 11.09 5.09 2.73
C ALA A 7 10.37 5.03 1.37
N LEU A 8 10.40 6.09 0.56
CA LEU A 8 9.69 6.12 -0.72
C LEU A 8 10.08 4.98 -1.67
N PRO A 9 11.38 4.70 -1.91
CA PRO A 9 11.74 3.58 -2.78
C PRO A 9 11.24 2.24 -2.22
N ALA A 10 11.30 2.05 -0.91
CA ALA A 10 10.80 0.85 -0.25
C ALA A 10 9.29 0.67 -0.45
N ILE A 11 8.51 1.76 -0.37
CA ILE A 11 7.06 1.74 -0.62
C ILE A 11 6.77 1.30 -2.06
N VAL A 12 7.47 1.86 -3.05
CA VAL A 12 7.28 1.50 -4.47
C VAL A 12 7.57 0.02 -4.70
N ILE A 13 8.69 -0.49 -4.18
CA ILE A 13 9.06 -1.91 -4.29
C ILE A 13 8.03 -2.79 -3.59
N SER A 14 7.56 -2.39 -2.41
CA SER A 14 6.53 -3.13 -1.66
C SER A 14 5.20 -3.20 -2.42
N ILE A 15 4.79 -2.12 -3.10
CA ILE A 15 3.58 -2.11 -3.94
C ILE A 15 3.74 -3.07 -5.12
N ALA A 16 4.88 -3.05 -5.81
CA ALA A 16 5.17 -3.96 -6.91
C ALA A 16 5.14 -5.43 -6.44
N ALA A 17 5.76 -5.74 -5.31
CA ALA A 17 5.72 -7.07 -4.71
C ALA A 17 4.30 -7.49 -4.33
N ARG A 18 3.47 -6.57 -3.79
CA ARG A 18 2.06 -6.84 -3.47
C ARG A 18 1.28 -7.27 -4.72
N ILE A 19 1.42 -6.53 -5.82
CA ILE A 19 0.75 -6.83 -7.08
C ILE A 19 1.16 -8.23 -7.56
N TYR A 20 2.47 -8.53 -7.55
CA TYR A 20 2.99 -9.82 -7.94
C TYR A 20 2.37 -10.99 -7.15
N TRP A 21 2.28 -10.89 -5.82
CA TRP A 21 1.70 -11.92 -4.97
C TRP A 21 0.18 -12.04 -5.11
N SER A 22 -0.51 -10.91 -5.37
CA SER A 22 -1.95 -10.88 -5.61
C SER A 22 -2.33 -11.64 -6.88
N GLU A 23 -1.60 -11.43 -7.96
CA GLU A 23 -1.85 -12.09 -9.25
C GLU A 23 -1.56 -13.60 -9.22
N ARG A 24 -0.68 -14.07 -8.36
CA ARG A 24 -0.36 -15.50 -8.20
C ARG A 24 -1.32 -16.25 -7.27
N SER A 25 -2.45 -15.67 -6.90
CA SER A 25 -3.44 -16.26 -5.98
C SER A 25 -2.85 -16.64 -4.60
N THR A 26 -1.78 -15.97 -4.21
CA THR A 26 -1.13 -16.15 -2.90
C THR A 26 -1.00 -14.84 -2.10
N PRO A 27 -2.06 -14.01 -2.00
CA PRO A 27 -1.99 -12.71 -1.32
C PRO A 27 -1.66 -12.85 0.16
N TRP A 28 -2.00 -14.00 0.76
CA TRP A 28 -1.71 -14.30 2.16
C TRP A 28 -0.21 -14.27 2.51
N GLN A 29 0.66 -14.59 1.56
CA GLN A 29 2.11 -14.53 1.79
C GLN A 29 2.58 -13.08 1.95
N TYR A 30 2.10 -12.19 1.09
CA TYR A 30 2.35 -10.75 1.25
C TYR A 30 1.83 -10.24 2.58
N THR A 31 0.58 -10.59 2.94
CA THR A 31 -0.06 -10.16 4.19
C THR A 31 0.75 -10.59 5.41
N LYS A 32 1.26 -11.82 5.45
CA LYS A 32 2.13 -12.30 6.54
C LYS A 32 3.42 -11.49 6.66
N LEU A 33 4.07 -11.20 5.53
CA LEU A 33 5.34 -10.45 5.54
C LEU A 33 5.16 -9.00 5.96
N ILE A 34 4.08 -8.35 5.49
CA ILE A 34 3.79 -6.97 5.88
C ILE A 34 3.38 -6.88 7.35
N LEU A 35 2.60 -7.86 7.84
CA LEU A 35 2.24 -7.95 9.25
C LEU A 35 3.48 -8.14 10.13
N LEU A 36 4.40 -9.01 9.74
CA LEU A 36 5.66 -9.20 10.44
C LEU A 36 6.50 -7.91 10.47
N ALA A 37 6.56 -7.17 9.36
CA ALA A 37 7.24 -5.90 9.29
C ALA A 37 6.60 -4.86 10.23
N HIS A 38 5.27 -4.80 10.31
CA HIS A 38 4.57 -3.92 11.23
C HIS A 38 4.74 -4.33 12.69
N LEU A 39 4.73 -5.62 13.00
CA LEU A 39 5.02 -6.11 14.35
C LEU A 39 6.46 -5.77 14.77
N ALA A 40 7.43 -5.89 13.86
CA ALA A 40 8.81 -5.47 14.11
C ALA A 40 8.94 -3.94 14.26
N ASN A 41 8.10 -3.16 13.57
CA ASN A 41 8.09 -1.70 13.69
C ASN A 41 7.80 -1.22 15.11
N ILE A 42 6.94 -1.91 15.85
CA ILE A 42 6.55 -1.51 17.21
C ILE A 42 7.78 -1.41 18.14
N PRO A 43 8.55 -2.48 18.37
CA PRO A 43 9.71 -2.43 19.27
C PRO A 43 10.83 -1.54 18.70
N ILE A 44 11.04 -1.50 17.39
CA ILE A 44 12.06 -0.65 16.78
C ILE A 44 11.73 0.83 17.02
N SER A 45 10.50 1.25 16.73
CA SER A 45 10.06 2.62 16.95
C SER A 45 10.06 2.98 18.44
N TYR A 46 9.62 2.10 19.31
CA TYR A 46 9.63 2.30 20.74
C TYR A 46 11.07 2.50 21.27
N GLY A 47 12.01 1.66 20.84
CA GLY A 47 13.41 1.77 21.21
C GLY A 47 14.07 3.07 20.74
N LEU A 48 13.75 3.53 19.52
CA LEU A 48 14.28 4.78 18.95
C LEU A 48 13.61 6.03 19.53
N ILE A 49 12.36 5.96 19.97
CA ILE A 49 11.69 7.09 20.61
C ILE A 49 12.27 7.35 22.01
N TYR A 50 12.36 6.30 22.82
CA TYR A 50 12.73 6.40 24.22
C TYR A 50 14.22 6.19 24.52
N GLY A 51 15.01 5.74 23.53
CA GLY A 51 16.43 5.51 23.71
C GLY A 51 16.73 4.31 24.60
N ILE A 52 16.16 3.12 24.29
CA ILE A 52 16.35 1.93 25.09
C ILE A 52 17.63 1.20 24.68
N GLY A 53 18.47 0.89 25.65
CA GLY A 53 19.73 0.18 25.46
C GLY A 53 20.78 1.04 24.77
N TRP A 54 21.20 0.63 23.58
CA TRP A 54 22.27 1.30 22.79
C TRP A 54 21.73 2.35 21.82
N LEU A 55 20.41 2.53 21.78
CA LEU A 55 19.76 3.44 20.83
C LEU A 55 19.63 4.84 21.43
N PRO A 56 20.00 5.91 20.66
CA PRO A 56 19.81 7.27 21.14
C PRO A 56 18.33 7.63 21.20
N ALA A 57 17.91 8.36 22.22
CA ALA A 57 16.55 8.89 22.33
C ALA A 57 16.31 9.95 21.27
N MET A 58 15.62 9.61 20.19
CA MET A 58 15.38 10.49 19.03
C MET A 58 13.97 11.11 19.04
N GLY A 59 13.11 10.76 20.01
CA GLY A 59 11.75 11.28 20.10
C GLY A 59 10.94 11.08 18.80
N ALA A 60 10.29 12.14 18.32
CA ALA A 60 9.46 12.09 17.10
C ALA A 60 10.24 11.72 15.82
N VAL A 61 11.54 12.04 15.76
CA VAL A 61 12.41 11.62 14.64
C VAL A 61 12.62 10.12 14.67
N GLY A 62 12.80 9.53 15.87
CA GLY A 62 12.92 8.09 16.08
C GLY A 62 11.71 7.29 15.55
N ALA A 63 10.50 7.79 15.71
CA ALA A 63 9.31 7.19 15.12
C ALA A 63 9.36 7.14 13.58
N GLY A 64 9.85 8.21 12.94
CA GLY A 64 10.01 8.27 11.49
C GLY A 64 11.09 7.33 10.96
N VAL A 65 12.23 7.27 11.65
CA VAL A 65 13.34 6.38 11.32
C VAL A 65 12.93 4.92 11.53
N GLY A 66 12.28 4.60 12.66
CA GLY A 66 11.79 3.25 12.97
C GLY A 66 10.84 2.72 11.91
N THR A 67 9.90 3.55 11.47
CA THR A 67 8.99 3.22 10.37
C THR A 67 9.75 2.95 9.05
N SER A 68 10.75 3.76 8.73
CA SER A 68 11.56 3.57 7.52
C SER A 68 12.34 2.26 7.57
N ILE A 69 12.97 1.94 8.71
CA ILE A 69 13.69 0.68 8.91
C ILE A 69 12.73 -0.51 8.76
N ALA A 70 11.55 -0.46 9.37
CA ALA A 70 10.58 -1.54 9.28
C ALA A 70 10.07 -1.75 7.86
N LEU A 71 9.86 -0.68 7.08
CA LEU A 71 9.50 -0.79 5.66
C LEU A 71 10.60 -1.45 4.82
N TRP A 72 11.86 -1.06 5.02
CA TRP A 72 12.99 -1.69 4.34
C TRP A 72 13.16 -3.16 4.75
N LEU A 73 12.95 -3.49 6.01
CA LEU A 73 12.92 -4.88 6.48
C LEU A 73 11.82 -5.68 5.77
N GLY A 74 10.62 -5.11 5.68
CA GLY A 74 9.51 -5.72 4.95
C GLY A 74 9.83 -5.97 3.47
N VAL A 75 10.43 -4.98 2.79
CA VAL A 75 10.90 -5.12 1.41
C VAL A 75 11.97 -6.20 1.28
N PHE A 76 12.95 -6.21 2.16
CA PHE A 76 14.01 -7.22 2.17
C PHE A 76 13.43 -8.64 2.29
N LEU A 77 12.51 -8.86 3.24
CA LEU A 77 11.85 -10.16 3.41
C LEU A 77 11.03 -10.55 2.16
N GLN A 78 10.34 -9.59 1.54
CA GLN A 78 9.59 -9.83 0.31
C GLN A 78 10.51 -10.21 -0.85
N LEU A 79 11.64 -9.51 -1.01
CA LEU A 79 12.64 -9.81 -2.05
C LEU A 79 13.27 -11.18 -1.81
N VAL A 80 13.68 -11.51 -0.59
CA VAL A 80 14.23 -12.83 -0.26
C VAL A 80 13.24 -13.94 -0.61
N LEU A 81 11.95 -13.76 -0.28
CA LEU A 81 10.94 -14.75 -0.62
C LEU A 81 10.70 -14.84 -2.13
N LEU A 82 10.72 -13.72 -2.82
CA LEU A 82 10.61 -13.62 -4.26
C LEU A 82 11.79 -14.36 -4.93
N PHE A 83 13.01 -14.07 -4.50
CA PHE A 83 14.23 -14.74 -5.00
C PHE A 83 14.17 -16.26 -4.78
N ARG A 84 13.80 -16.71 -3.59
CA ARG A 84 13.73 -18.14 -3.28
C ARG A 84 12.69 -18.91 -4.08
N ARG A 85 11.54 -18.29 -4.42
CA ARG A 85 10.40 -18.99 -5.03
C ARG A 85 10.23 -18.74 -6.51
N THR A 86 10.71 -17.62 -7.04
CA THR A 86 10.37 -17.18 -8.40
C THR A 86 11.56 -17.13 -9.31
N LEU A 87 12.71 -16.63 -8.85
CA LEU A 87 13.86 -16.39 -9.73
C LEU A 87 14.57 -17.67 -10.21
N ARG A 88 14.21 -18.83 -9.66
CA ARG A 88 14.65 -20.12 -10.23
C ARG A 88 14.00 -20.42 -11.59
N TYR A 89 12.94 -19.69 -11.98
CA TYR A 89 12.10 -20.03 -13.14
C TYR A 89 11.76 -18.84 -14.04
N VAL A 90 12.25 -17.64 -13.78
CA VAL A 90 11.93 -16.45 -14.58
C VAL A 90 13.14 -16.04 -15.39
N ASP A 91 13.00 -16.15 -16.71
CA ASP A 91 13.89 -15.52 -17.66
C ASP A 91 13.72 -13.99 -17.57
N PHE A 92 14.69 -13.30 -16.97
CA PHE A 92 14.72 -11.83 -16.85
C PHE A 92 15.06 -11.14 -18.18
N ARG A 93 14.49 -11.59 -19.27
CA ARG A 93 14.55 -10.84 -20.52
C ARG A 93 13.48 -9.74 -20.48
N CYS A 94 13.74 -8.72 -19.69
CA CYS A 94 12.95 -7.48 -19.74
C CYS A 94 13.27 -6.81 -21.08
N GLN A 95 12.45 -7.06 -22.09
CA GLN A 95 12.52 -6.31 -23.35
C GLN A 95 11.93 -4.93 -23.08
N PHE A 96 12.81 -3.98 -22.79
CA PHE A 96 12.46 -2.56 -22.77
C PHE A 96 12.18 -2.12 -24.22
N SER A 97 10.92 -2.22 -24.63
CA SER A 97 10.44 -1.65 -25.88
C SER A 97 9.83 -0.27 -25.60
N ALA A 98 10.09 0.70 -26.47
CA ALA A 98 9.49 2.02 -26.39
C ALA A 98 7.95 1.95 -26.43
N GLU A 99 7.39 0.97 -27.16
CA GLU A 99 5.95 0.71 -27.21
C GLU A 99 5.38 0.29 -25.85
N ASN A 100 6.07 -0.59 -25.13
CA ASN A 100 5.67 -1.02 -23.80
C ASN A 100 5.70 0.13 -22.79
N TRP A 101 6.66 1.04 -22.94
CA TRP A 101 6.78 2.22 -22.10
C TRP A 101 5.64 3.22 -22.35
N LEU A 102 5.31 3.45 -23.61
CA LEU A 102 4.19 4.33 -23.99
C LEU A 102 2.84 3.76 -23.51
N LEU A 103 2.67 2.44 -23.63
CA LEU A 103 1.51 1.73 -23.13
C LEU A 103 1.36 1.86 -21.62
N LEU A 104 2.44 1.67 -20.88
CA LEU A 104 2.51 1.87 -19.43
C LEU A 104 2.09 3.30 -19.04
N LEU A 105 2.65 4.30 -19.68
CA LEU A 105 2.31 5.71 -19.44
C LEU A 105 0.82 5.98 -19.70
N ARG A 106 0.29 5.46 -20.80
CA ARG A 106 -1.13 5.62 -21.16
C ARG A 106 -2.07 5.05 -20.11
N PHE A 107 -1.74 3.89 -19.52
CA PHE A 107 -2.56 3.28 -18.46
C PHE A 107 -2.33 3.88 -17.09
N THR A 108 -1.13 4.42 -16.83
CA THR A 108 -0.78 4.98 -15.53
C THR A 108 -1.26 6.42 -15.35
N TRP A 109 -1.36 7.17 -16.45
CA TRP A 109 -1.74 8.61 -16.42
C TRP A 109 -3.12 8.88 -15.77
N PRO A 110 -4.22 8.18 -16.13
CA PRO A 110 -5.53 8.47 -15.56
C PRO A 110 -5.60 8.25 -14.04
N PRO A 111 -5.13 7.12 -13.48
CA PRO A 111 -5.11 6.94 -12.02
C PRO A 111 -4.14 7.88 -11.31
N MET A 112 -3.03 8.30 -11.92
CA MET A 112 -2.15 9.32 -11.36
C MET A 112 -2.87 10.66 -11.22
N LEU A 113 -3.59 11.09 -12.26
CA LEU A 113 -4.34 12.35 -12.23
C LEU A 113 -5.46 12.29 -11.19
N GLN A 114 -6.19 11.18 -11.11
CA GLN A 114 -7.20 10.97 -10.09
C GLN A 114 -6.62 11.08 -8.68
N GLN A 115 -5.47 10.46 -8.43
CA GLN A 115 -4.81 10.51 -7.13
C GLN A 115 -4.29 11.91 -6.79
N LEU A 116 -3.79 12.65 -7.79
CA LEU A 116 -3.37 14.04 -7.63
C LEU A 116 -4.55 14.94 -7.25
N VAL A 117 -5.67 14.82 -7.96
CA VAL A 117 -6.89 15.59 -7.66
C VAL A 117 -7.40 15.27 -6.25
N PHE A 118 -7.39 13.99 -5.85
CA PHE A 118 -7.76 13.60 -4.50
C PHE A 118 -6.82 14.20 -3.43
N ALA A 119 -5.52 14.18 -3.67
CA ALA A 119 -4.53 14.77 -2.76
C ALA A 119 -4.70 16.29 -2.64
N LEU A 120 -4.94 16.99 -3.75
CA LEU A 120 -5.20 18.43 -3.77
C LEU A 120 -6.50 18.75 -3.02
N HIS A 121 -7.57 17.98 -3.26
CA HIS A 121 -8.83 18.14 -2.53
C HIS A 121 -8.62 18.02 -1.03
N LEU A 122 -7.92 16.98 -0.57
CA LEU A 122 -7.61 16.78 0.84
C LEU A 122 -6.75 17.91 1.40
N ALA A 123 -5.76 18.39 0.67
CA ALA A 123 -4.89 19.49 1.09
C ALA A 123 -5.69 20.80 1.26
N VAL A 124 -6.55 21.14 0.29
CA VAL A 124 -7.43 22.31 0.36
C VAL A 124 -8.41 22.18 1.52
N PHE A 125 -9.01 21.01 1.70
CA PHE A 125 -9.92 20.74 2.83
C PHE A 125 -9.24 20.95 4.18
N LEU A 126 -8.05 20.39 4.38
CA LEU A 126 -7.28 20.55 5.61
C LEU A 126 -6.83 22.01 5.82
N TRP A 127 -6.48 22.72 4.74
CA TRP A 127 -6.14 24.13 4.79
C TRP A 127 -7.32 24.98 5.26
N LEU A 128 -8.51 24.76 4.71
CA LEU A 128 -9.73 25.44 5.15
C LEU A 128 -10.04 25.16 6.62
N LEU A 129 -9.91 23.91 7.06
CA LEU A 129 -10.11 23.53 8.46
C LEU A 129 -9.10 24.20 9.39
N SER A 130 -7.87 24.41 8.94
CA SER A 130 -6.84 25.09 9.75
C SER A 130 -7.19 26.53 10.06
N GLN A 131 -8.01 27.19 9.24
CA GLN A 131 -8.50 28.56 9.49
C GLN A 131 -9.52 28.63 10.62
N LEU A 132 -10.20 27.51 10.93
CA LEU A 132 -11.21 27.42 12.00
C LEU A 132 -10.59 27.18 13.40
N GLY A 133 -9.27 27.03 13.47
CA GLY A 133 -8.53 26.84 14.72
C GLY A 133 -8.15 25.39 15.02
N SER A 134 -7.32 25.22 16.05
CA SER A 134 -6.73 23.92 16.41
C SER A 134 -7.75 22.88 16.90
N SER A 135 -8.80 23.30 17.58
CA SER A 135 -9.86 22.42 18.07
C SER A 135 -10.68 21.81 16.92
N ALA A 136 -11.05 22.64 15.93
CA ALA A 136 -11.75 22.19 14.74
C ALA A 136 -10.88 21.20 13.92
N MET A 137 -9.59 21.50 13.81
CA MET A 137 -8.63 20.63 13.14
C MET A 137 -8.53 19.25 13.83
N ALA A 138 -8.40 19.23 15.16
CA ALA A 138 -8.33 18.00 15.94
C ALA A 138 -9.62 17.16 15.81
N ALA A 139 -10.78 17.79 15.91
CA ALA A 139 -12.07 17.12 15.73
C ALA A 139 -12.19 16.52 14.31
N SER A 140 -11.80 17.27 13.29
CA SER A 140 -11.85 16.82 11.90
C SER A 140 -10.92 15.63 11.65
N PHE A 141 -9.71 15.62 12.21
CA PHE A 141 -8.81 14.46 12.14
C PHE A 141 -9.41 13.23 12.82
N ALA A 142 -10.09 13.39 13.96
CA ALA A 142 -10.77 12.28 14.62
C ALA A 142 -11.88 11.69 13.73
N VAL A 143 -12.73 12.55 13.14
CA VAL A 143 -13.78 12.11 12.21
C VAL A 143 -13.21 11.43 10.97
N LEU A 144 -12.15 12.00 10.37
CA LEU A 144 -11.47 11.38 9.21
C LEU A 144 -10.92 10.00 9.54
N ASN A 145 -10.33 9.81 10.72
CA ASN A 145 -9.81 8.50 11.12
C ASN A 145 -10.93 7.48 11.33
N VAL A 146 -12.03 7.86 11.93
CA VAL A 146 -13.22 6.99 12.06
C VAL A 146 -13.79 6.66 10.68
N GLY A 147 -13.89 7.66 9.79
CA GLY A 147 -14.33 7.46 8.41
C GLY A 147 -13.44 6.47 7.65
N LEU A 148 -12.11 6.55 7.83
CA LEU A 148 -11.18 5.61 7.24
C LEU A 148 -11.43 4.17 7.69
N LEU A 149 -11.77 3.93 8.95
CA LEU A 149 -12.10 2.57 9.44
C LEU A 149 -13.27 1.96 8.68
N LEU A 150 -14.26 2.79 8.29
CA LEU A 150 -15.41 2.34 7.51
C LEU A 150 -15.08 2.13 6.02
N VAL A 151 -14.19 2.96 5.47
CA VAL A 151 -13.82 2.93 4.05
C VAL A 151 -12.80 1.82 3.74
N LEU A 152 -11.91 1.47 4.68
CA LEU A 152 -10.86 0.46 4.46
C LEU A 152 -11.41 -0.91 4.03
N PRO A 153 -12.47 -1.48 4.64
CA PRO A 153 -13.08 -2.73 4.15
C PRO A 153 -13.60 -2.62 2.72
N ALA A 154 -14.22 -1.50 2.36
CA ALA A 154 -14.73 -1.26 1.02
C ALA A 154 -13.59 -1.20 -0.03
N ILE A 155 -12.48 -0.55 0.31
CA ILE A 155 -11.28 -0.56 -0.53
C ILE A 155 -10.74 -1.99 -0.69
N GLY A 156 -10.73 -2.78 0.39
CA GLY A 156 -10.32 -4.18 0.36
C GLY A 156 -11.19 -5.03 -0.58
N LEU A 157 -12.51 -4.86 -0.53
CA LEU A 157 -13.45 -5.51 -1.45
C LEU A 157 -13.23 -5.07 -2.90
N GLY A 158 -12.95 -3.79 -3.15
CA GLY A 158 -12.62 -3.28 -4.48
C GLY A 158 -11.34 -3.92 -5.05
N GLN A 159 -10.31 -4.08 -4.24
CA GLN A 159 -9.06 -4.76 -4.64
C GLN A 159 -9.30 -6.25 -4.93
N ALA A 160 -10.12 -6.93 -4.11
CA ALA A 160 -10.52 -8.32 -4.37
C ALA A 160 -11.31 -8.44 -5.68
N ALA A 161 -12.21 -7.49 -5.96
CA ALA A 161 -12.95 -7.44 -7.21
C ALA A 161 -12.02 -7.32 -8.42
N LEU A 162 -11.07 -6.39 -8.38
CA LEU A 162 -10.09 -6.20 -9.46
C LEU A 162 -9.30 -7.48 -9.75
N SER A 163 -8.83 -8.17 -8.72
CA SER A 163 -8.05 -9.40 -8.87
C SER A 163 -8.90 -10.57 -9.37
N LEU A 164 -10.05 -10.85 -8.74
CA LEU A 164 -10.87 -12.03 -9.05
C LEU A 164 -11.61 -11.90 -10.38
N VAL A 165 -12.24 -10.74 -10.61
CA VAL A 165 -12.96 -10.49 -11.87
C VAL A 165 -11.98 -10.33 -13.01
N GLY A 166 -10.87 -9.59 -12.81
CA GLY A 166 -9.82 -9.42 -13.82
C GLY A 166 -9.20 -10.74 -14.25
N SER A 167 -8.88 -11.63 -13.30
CA SER A 167 -8.35 -12.97 -13.61
C SER A 167 -9.33 -13.86 -14.36
N ALA A 168 -10.63 -13.79 -14.03
CA ALA A 168 -11.67 -14.52 -14.74
C ALA A 168 -11.87 -14.01 -16.17
N MET A 169 -11.84 -12.68 -16.35
CA MET A 169 -11.93 -12.05 -17.67
C MET A 169 -10.72 -12.38 -18.55
N ALA A 170 -9.51 -12.39 -17.99
CA ALA A 170 -8.30 -12.79 -18.71
C ALA A 170 -8.37 -14.24 -19.21
N LYS A 171 -9.03 -15.12 -18.44
CA LYS A 171 -9.30 -16.52 -18.83
C LYS A 171 -10.52 -16.69 -19.75
N LYS A 172 -11.17 -15.59 -20.17
CA LYS A 172 -12.39 -15.57 -20.98
C LYS A 172 -13.59 -16.31 -20.34
N ASP A 173 -13.56 -16.51 -19.02
CA ASP A 173 -14.63 -17.17 -18.27
C ASP A 173 -15.63 -16.13 -17.76
N LYS A 174 -16.58 -15.75 -18.62
CA LYS A 174 -17.61 -14.75 -18.31
C LYS A 174 -18.51 -15.17 -17.16
N THR A 175 -18.82 -16.45 -17.05
CA THR A 175 -19.71 -16.98 -16.00
C THR A 175 -19.08 -16.79 -14.63
N ARG A 176 -17.81 -17.09 -14.50
CA ARG A 176 -17.04 -16.89 -13.28
C ARG A 176 -16.88 -15.41 -12.93
N ALA A 177 -16.62 -14.54 -13.92
CA ALA A 177 -16.52 -13.10 -13.72
C ALA A 177 -17.82 -12.52 -13.14
N ILE A 178 -18.98 -12.90 -13.71
CA ILE A 178 -20.30 -12.49 -13.21
C ILE A 178 -20.57 -13.05 -11.80
N GLY A 179 -20.19 -14.29 -11.55
CA GLY A 179 -20.32 -14.91 -10.21
C GLY A 179 -19.56 -14.14 -9.14
N TRP A 180 -18.27 -13.80 -9.39
CA TRP A 180 -17.47 -13.01 -8.49
C TRP A 180 -18.02 -11.60 -8.28
N SER A 181 -18.46 -10.92 -9.35
CA SER A 181 -19.07 -9.59 -9.25
C SER A 181 -20.31 -9.59 -8.35
N LYS A 182 -21.22 -10.56 -8.53
CA LYS A 182 -22.41 -10.68 -7.70
C LYS A 182 -22.08 -10.96 -6.23
N LEU A 183 -21.11 -11.85 -5.98
CA LEU A 183 -20.69 -12.17 -4.61
C LEU A 183 -20.13 -10.93 -3.90
N ILE A 184 -19.25 -10.20 -4.55
CA ILE A 184 -18.62 -8.99 -3.98
C ILE A 184 -19.67 -7.89 -3.73
N MET A 185 -20.58 -7.67 -4.67
CA MET A 185 -21.68 -6.72 -4.45
C MET A 185 -22.54 -7.10 -3.23
N ARG A 186 -22.91 -8.37 -3.08
CA ARG A 186 -23.67 -8.83 -1.90
C ARG A 186 -22.90 -8.62 -0.60
N THR A 187 -21.60 -8.89 -0.60
CA THR A 187 -20.76 -8.70 0.60
C THR A 187 -20.53 -7.22 0.94
N GLY A 188 -20.56 -6.33 -0.05
CA GLY A 188 -20.38 -4.87 0.17
C GLY A 188 -21.65 -4.14 0.57
N ILE A 189 -22.82 -4.77 0.47
CA ILE A 189 -24.13 -4.19 0.90
C ILE A 189 -24.45 -4.57 2.36
N LEU A 190 -23.82 -5.61 2.90
CA LEU A 190 -23.91 -6.02 4.31
C LEU A 190 -22.95 -5.23 5.20
#